data_0b4e3246717e0c4f8583b2bbfb253da8
#
_entry.id   0b4e3246717e0c4f8583b2bbfb253da8
#
_cell.length_a   1.000
_cell.length_b   1.000
_cell.length_c   1.000
_cell.angle_alpha   90.00
_cell.angle_beta   90.00
_cell.angle_gamma   90.00
#
_symmetry.space_group_name_H-M   'P 1'
#
loop_
_entity.id
_entity.type
_entity.pdbx_description
1 polymer ?
#
loop_
_entity_poly.entity_id
_entity_poly.type
_entity_poly.pdbx_seq_one_letter_code
_entity_poly.pdbx_strand_id
1 'polypeptide(L)'
;SARTARKLITALRAKHSGSGVEGLVHEYSLSSQEGVALMCLAEALLRIPDTDTRDALIRDKISEGDWRSHLGGGKSLFVNAATWGLVVTGKLTSTVNDRSLAAALTRLIARAGEPVIRRGVDMAMRMMGEQFVTGETIDEALKRARPLEARGFRYSYDMLGEAATTAADAARYYRDYENAIHAIGRAANGRGVYEGPGISIKLSALHPRYSRAQAGRVMSELLPLVRELALIAKSYDIGLNIDAEE
;
A
#
# COMPACT_ATOMS: atom_id res chain seq x y z
N SER A 1 19.93 -11.08 -22.78
CA SER A 1 19.37 -10.67 -24.05
C SER A 1 17.87 -10.96 -24.14
N ALA A 2 17.18 -10.56 -25.22
CA ALA A 2 15.73 -10.73 -25.41
C ALA A 2 15.27 -12.20 -25.27
N ARG A 3 16.06 -13.18 -25.72
CA ARG A 3 15.75 -14.61 -25.57
C ARG A 3 15.71 -15.04 -24.10
N THR A 4 16.62 -14.58 -23.28
CA THR A 4 16.67 -14.87 -21.84
C THR A 4 15.48 -14.22 -21.13
N ALA A 5 15.17 -12.96 -21.42
CA ALA A 5 14.02 -12.27 -20.87
C ALA A 5 12.71 -13.00 -21.21
N ARG A 6 12.53 -13.42 -22.47
CA ARG A 6 11.34 -14.16 -22.89
C ARG A 6 11.21 -15.51 -22.14
N LYS A 7 12.31 -16.25 -21.96
CA LYS A 7 12.32 -17.49 -21.17
C LYS A 7 11.89 -17.25 -19.71
N LEU A 8 12.43 -16.21 -19.07
CA LEU A 8 12.08 -15.85 -17.70
C LEU A 8 10.61 -15.47 -17.56
N ILE A 9 10.10 -14.63 -18.48
CA ILE A 9 8.69 -14.21 -18.48
C ILE A 9 7.77 -15.43 -18.65
N THR A 10 8.09 -16.33 -19.61
CA THR A 10 7.29 -17.55 -19.82
C THR A 10 7.30 -18.45 -18.60
N ALA A 11 8.46 -18.65 -17.96
CA ALA A 11 8.58 -19.47 -16.76
C ALA A 11 7.84 -18.84 -15.55
N LEU A 12 7.90 -17.53 -15.38
CA LEU A 12 7.16 -16.80 -14.34
C LEU A 12 5.65 -16.92 -14.56
N ARG A 13 5.18 -16.73 -15.78
CA ARG A 13 3.75 -16.89 -16.11
C ARG A 13 3.24 -18.32 -15.87
N ALA A 14 4.06 -19.33 -16.17
CA ALA A 14 3.71 -20.74 -15.91
C ALA A 14 3.67 -21.09 -14.40
N LYS A 15 4.41 -20.36 -13.57
CA LYS A 15 4.41 -20.52 -12.10
C LYS A 15 3.32 -19.70 -11.39
N HIS A 16 2.61 -18.86 -12.12
CA HIS A 16 1.61 -17.97 -11.53
C HIS A 16 0.44 -18.80 -10.98
N SER A 17 0.28 -18.79 -9.66
CA SER A 17 -0.73 -19.59 -8.95
C SER A 17 -2.01 -18.80 -8.68
N GLY A 18 -2.29 -17.70 -9.31
CA GLY A 18 -3.57 -16.96 -9.27
C GLY A 18 -4.27 -16.87 -7.89
N SER A 19 -3.53 -16.94 -6.79
CA SER A 19 -4.07 -16.99 -5.43
C SER A 19 -3.88 -15.65 -4.72
N GLY A 20 -4.83 -15.29 -3.85
CA GLY A 20 -4.75 -14.07 -3.06
C GLY A 20 -5.07 -12.81 -3.87
N VAL A 21 -4.43 -11.70 -3.51
CA VAL A 21 -4.65 -10.37 -4.13
C VAL A 21 -4.23 -10.34 -5.60
N GLU A 22 -3.19 -11.11 -5.98
CA GLU A 22 -2.78 -11.25 -7.39
C GLU A 22 -3.91 -11.83 -8.25
N GLY A 23 -4.66 -12.80 -7.72
CA GLY A 23 -5.84 -13.35 -8.38
C GLY A 23 -6.96 -12.31 -8.54
N LEU A 24 -7.13 -11.41 -7.57
CA LEU A 24 -8.07 -10.29 -7.66
C LEU A 24 -7.68 -9.29 -8.75
N VAL A 25 -6.42 -8.85 -8.77
CA VAL A 25 -5.90 -7.92 -9.78
C VAL A 25 -5.97 -8.53 -11.19
N HIS A 26 -5.78 -9.83 -11.30
CA HIS A 26 -5.92 -10.53 -12.58
C HIS A 26 -7.38 -10.64 -13.03
N GLU A 27 -8.30 -10.91 -12.10
CA GLU A 27 -9.74 -11.01 -12.38
C GLU A 27 -10.35 -9.66 -12.74
N TYR A 28 -10.03 -8.63 -11.96
CA TYR A 28 -10.49 -7.26 -12.18
C TYR A 28 -9.39 -6.45 -12.85
N SER A 29 -9.15 -6.76 -14.14
CA SER A 29 -8.09 -6.06 -14.89
C SER A 29 -8.38 -4.56 -14.99
N LEU A 30 -7.33 -3.76 -15.00
CA LEU A 30 -7.43 -2.29 -15.16
C LEU A 30 -8.09 -1.85 -16.47
N SER A 31 -8.28 -2.78 -17.41
CA SER A 31 -9.01 -2.55 -18.66
C SER A 31 -10.52 -2.75 -18.53
N SER A 32 -11.01 -3.32 -17.42
CA SER A 32 -12.44 -3.49 -17.15
C SER A 32 -13.00 -2.32 -16.35
N GLN A 33 -14.29 -2.07 -16.50
CA GLN A 33 -15.00 -1.01 -15.76
C GLN A 33 -14.95 -1.27 -14.24
N GLU A 34 -15.11 -2.53 -13.85
CA GLU A 34 -15.05 -2.99 -12.47
C GLU A 34 -13.64 -2.85 -11.89
N GLY A 35 -12.60 -3.16 -12.65
CA GLY A 35 -11.21 -3.00 -12.26
C GLY A 35 -10.86 -1.54 -12.01
N VAL A 36 -11.26 -0.64 -12.91
CA VAL A 36 -11.11 0.82 -12.74
C VAL A 36 -11.86 1.30 -11.49
N ALA A 37 -13.11 0.86 -11.29
CA ALA A 37 -13.90 1.25 -10.12
C ALA A 37 -13.24 0.80 -8.81
N LEU A 38 -12.70 -0.43 -8.74
CA LEU A 38 -11.99 -0.93 -7.57
C LEU A 38 -10.69 -0.18 -7.28
N MET A 39 -9.92 0.16 -8.33
CA MET A 39 -8.69 0.93 -8.15
C MET A 39 -8.96 2.35 -7.68
N CYS A 40 -9.93 3.03 -8.30
CA CYS A 40 -10.37 4.36 -7.84
C CYS A 40 -10.87 4.33 -6.39
N LEU A 41 -11.64 3.28 -6.03
CA LEU A 41 -12.12 3.09 -4.67
C LEU A 41 -10.96 2.88 -3.70
N ALA A 42 -9.98 2.04 -4.05
CA ALA A 42 -8.81 1.77 -3.23
C ALA A 42 -8.00 3.06 -2.96
N GLU A 43 -7.71 3.82 -4.01
CA GLU A 43 -6.98 5.09 -3.90
C GLU A 43 -7.75 6.11 -3.04
N ALA A 44 -9.04 6.31 -3.32
CA ALA A 44 -9.85 7.28 -2.61
C ALA A 44 -10.02 6.94 -1.12
N LEU A 45 -10.22 5.65 -0.78
CA LEU A 45 -10.38 5.21 0.61
C LEU A 45 -9.10 5.41 1.45
N LEU A 46 -7.93 5.36 0.84
CA LEU A 46 -6.67 5.69 1.51
C LEU A 46 -6.56 7.18 1.87
N ARG A 47 -7.27 8.04 1.15
CA ARG A 47 -7.22 9.51 1.30
C ARG A 47 -8.37 10.09 2.11
N ILE A 48 -9.50 9.39 2.23
CA ILE A 48 -10.69 9.89 2.91
C ILE A 48 -10.62 9.56 4.41
N PRO A 49 -10.53 10.55 5.30
CA PRO A 49 -10.36 10.31 6.73
C PRO A 49 -11.68 9.99 7.46
N ASP A 50 -12.82 10.46 6.95
CA ASP A 50 -14.10 10.31 7.61
C ASP A 50 -14.92 9.12 7.06
N THR A 51 -15.67 8.49 7.97
CA THR A 51 -16.44 7.27 7.68
C THR A 51 -17.60 7.52 6.74
N ASP A 52 -18.30 8.63 6.89
CA ASP A 52 -19.54 8.90 6.13
C ASP A 52 -19.24 9.13 4.65
N THR A 53 -18.18 9.88 4.35
CA THR A 53 -17.72 10.08 2.97
C THR A 53 -17.20 8.78 2.37
N ARG A 54 -16.48 7.92 3.15
CA ARG A 54 -16.06 6.60 2.71
C ARG A 54 -17.24 5.71 2.35
N ASP A 55 -18.26 5.67 3.20
CA ASP A 55 -19.46 4.86 2.98
C ASP A 55 -20.26 5.32 1.75
N ALA A 56 -20.36 6.66 1.54
CA ALA A 56 -20.96 7.22 0.36
C ALA A 56 -20.22 6.84 -0.93
N LEU A 57 -18.89 6.91 -0.92
CA LEU A 57 -18.06 6.52 -2.06
C LEU A 57 -18.15 5.02 -2.37
N ILE A 58 -18.10 4.16 -1.35
CA ILE A 58 -18.28 2.70 -1.52
C ILE A 58 -19.63 2.42 -2.18
N ARG A 59 -20.69 3.06 -1.70
CA ARG A 59 -22.04 2.92 -2.26
C ARG A 59 -22.09 3.32 -3.72
N ASP A 60 -21.53 4.49 -4.05
CA ASP A 60 -21.51 5.03 -5.42
C ASP A 60 -20.77 4.10 -6.39
N LYS A 61 -19.56 3.66 -6.03
CA LYS A 61 -18.70 2.89 -6.93
C LYS A 61 -19.05 1.41 -7.04
N ILE A 62 -19.68 0.83 -6.02
CA ILE A 62 -20.01 -0.61 -6.03
C ILE A 62 -21.42 -0.87 -6.58
N SER A 63 -22.34 0.10 -6.53
CA SER A 63 -23.73 -0.09 -6.96
C SER A 63 -23.89 -0.38 -8.46
N GLU A 64 -23.00 0.10 -9.32
CA GLU A 64 -23.12 0.03 -10.77
C GLU A 64 -22.34 -1.12 -11.45
N GLY A 65 -21.48 -1.87 -10.71
CA GLY A 65 -20.66 -2.93 -11.29
C GLY A 65 -21.41 -4.25 -11.51
N ASP A 66 -21.11 -4.94 -12.63
CA ASP A 66 -21.58 -6.34 -12.86
C ASP A 66 -20.69 -7.37 -12.15
N TRP A 67 -20.73 -7.35 -10.84
CA TRP A 67 -19.92 -8.25 -10.00
C TRP A 67 -20.30 -9.75 -10.15
N ARG A 68 -21.50 -10.05 -10.66
CA ARG A 68 -21.98 -11.42 -10.81
C ARG A 68 -21.28 -12.18 -11.93
N SER A 69 -20.92 -11.51 -13.00
CA SER A 69 -20.19 -12.12 -14.12
C SER A 69 -18.82 -12.67 -13.69
N HIS A 70 -18.30 -12.21 -12.58
CA HIS A 70 -17.02 -12.63 -12.01
C HIS A 70 -17.12 -13.79 -11.01
N LEU A 71 -18.30 -14.38 -10.77
CA LEU A 71 -18.47 -15.55 -9.90
C LEU A 71 -18.25 -16.87 -10.65
N GLY A 72 -17.53 -17.81 -10.01
CA GLY A 72 -17.36 -19.18 -10.53
C GLY A 72 -16.11 -19.36 -11.41
N GLY A 73 -16.12 -20.37 -12.26
CA GLY A 73 -15.07 -20.54 -13.30
C GLY A 73 -13.71 -21.06 -12.83
N GLY A 74 -13.63 -21.84 -11.72
CA GLY A 74 -12.36 -22.42 -11.26
C GLY A 74 -11.40 -21.43 -10.56
N LYS A 75 -11.91 -20.27 -10.17
CA LYS A 75 -11.17 -19.20 -9.47
C LYS A 75 -10.85 -19.61 -8.04
N SER A 76 -9.82 -19.00 -7.45
CA SER A 76 -9.46 -19.29 -6.05
C SER A 76 -10.61 -18.96 -5.09
N LEU A 77 -10.67 -19.67 -3.95
CA LEU A 77 -11.65 -19.39 -2.88
C LEU A 77 -11.64 -17.94 -2.42
N PHE A 78 -10.45 -17.32 -2.45
CA PHE A 78 -10.26 -15.92 -2.06
C PHE A 78 -10.94 -14.96 -3.06
N VAL A 79 -10.73 -15.14 -4.37
CA VAL A 79 -11.37 -14.34 -5.42
C VAL A 79 -12.88 -14.48 -5.37
N ASN A 80 -13.39 -15.69 -5.24
CA ASN A 80 -14.82 -15.93 -5.13
C ASN A 80 -15.43 -15.28 -3.87
N ALA A 81 -14.75 -15.37 -2.72
CA ALA A 81 -15.24 -14.76 -1.48
C ALA A 81 -15.25 -13.22 -1.57
N ALA A 82 -14.22 -12.61 -2.16
CA ALA A 82 -14.16 -11.16 -2.39
C ALA A 82 -15.25 -10.71 -3.37
N THR A 83 -15.43 -11.42 -4.49
CA THR A 83 -16.50 -11.15 -5.47
C THR A 83 -17.88 -11.30 -4.86
N TRP A 84 -18.13 -12.32 -4.02
CA TRP A 84 -19.37 -12.45 -3.25
C TRP A 84 -19.61 -11.24 -2.34
N GLY A 85 -18.58 -10.75 -1.67
CA GLY A 85 -18.65 -9.52 -0.87
C GLY A 85 -19.10 -8.32 -1.72
N LEU A 86 -18.52 -8.14 -2.90
CA LEU A 86 -18.88 -7.07 -3.84
C LEU A 86 -20.32 -7.22 -4.37
N VAL A 87 -20.74 -8.42 -4.76
CA VAL A 87 -22.13 -8.71 -5.21
C VAL A 87 -23.13 -8.39 -4.11
N VAL A 88 -22.85 -8.79 -2.88
CA VAL A 88 -23.73 -8.52 -1.72
C VAL A 88 -23.79 -7.01 -1.46
N THR A 89 -22.64 -6.33 -1.47
CA THR A 89 -22.57 -4.88 -1.25
C THR A 89 -23.28 -4.10 -2.35
N GLY A 90 -23.04 -4.44 -3.64
CA GLY A 90 -23.71 -3.81 -4.77
C GLY A 90 -25.25 -3.96 -4.73
N LYS A 91 -25.74 -5.15 -4.34
CA LYS A 91 -27.18 -5.37 -4.15
C LYS A 91 -27.78 -4.61 -2.96
N LEU A 92 -27.02 -4.48 -1.86
CA LEU A 92 -27.46 -3.72 -0.69
C LEU A 92 -27.60 -2.24 -0.98
N THR A 93 -26.77 -1.70 -1.87
CA THR A 93 -26.78 -0.29 -2.24
C THR A 93 -27.79 0.06 -3.33
N SER A 94 -28.16 -0.92 -4.18
CA SER A 94 -28.99 -0.67 -5.39
C SER A 94 -30.48 -0.95 -5.25
N THR A 95 -31.02 -1.54 -4.14
CA THR A 95 -32.44 -1.96 -4.12
C THR A 95 -33.21 -1.65 -2.84
N VAL A 96 -34.28 -0.91 -3.00
CA VAL A 96 -35.35 -0.68 -2.00
C VAL A 96 -36.62 -1.50 -2.30
N ASN A 97 -36.67 -2.33 -3.35
CA ASN A 97 -37.98 -2.80 -3.84
C ASN A 97 -38.06 -4.30 -4.26
N ASP A 98 -37.66 -5.26 -3.41
CA ASP A 98 -38.05 -6.64 -3.69
C ASP A 98 -38.46 -7.44 -2.43
N ARG A 99 -39.71 -8.02 -2.45
CA ARG A 99 -40.37 -8.66 -1.31
C ARG A 99 -40.09 -10.16 -1.23
N SER A 100 -38.87 -10.61 -1.52
CA SER A 100 -38.48 -12.02 -1.50
C SER A 100 -37.65 -12.41 -0.26
N LEU A 101 -37.48 -13.74 -0.04
CA LEU A 101 -36.59 -14.27 1.00
C LEU A 101 -35.17 -13.69 0.90
N ALA A 102 -34.73 -13.38 -0.33
CA ALA A 102 -33.48 -12.67 -0.58
C ALA A 102 -33.50 -11.26 0.03
N ALA A 103 -34.60 -10.54 0.01
CA ALA A 103 -34.78 -9.22 0.63
C ALA A 103 -34.81 -9.29 2.17
N ALA A 104 -35.30 -10.37 2.74
CA ALA A 104 -35.26 -10.58 4.20
C ALA A 104 -33.84 -10.92 4.68
N LEU A 105 -33.12 -11.79 3.95
CA LEU A 105 -31.71 -12.09 4.19
C LEU A 105 -30.84 -10.83 3.98
N THR A 106 -31.12 -10.06 2.96
CA THR A 106 -30.45 -8.78 2.66
C THR A 106 -30.68 -7.77 3.78
N ARG A 107 -31.90 -7.70 4.37
CA ARG A 107 -32.19 -6.83 5.52
C ARG A 107 -31.52 -7.30 6.81
N LEU A 108 -31.41 -8.61 7.02
CA LEU A 108 -30.70 -9.17 8.18
C LEU A 108 -29.19 -8.91 8.09
N ILE A 109 -28.62 -9.06 6.89
CA ILE A 109 -27.23 -8.76 6.58
C ILE A 109 -27.01 -7.23 6.62
N ALA A 110 -27.96 -6.41 6.17
CA ALA A 110 -27.85 -4.95 6.24
C ALA A 110 -27.89 -4.42 7.68
N ARG A 111 -28.70 -5.04 8.55
CA ARG A 111 -28.76 -4.65 9.97
C ARG A 111 -27.56 -5.10 10.81
N ALA A 112 -26.98 -6.26 10.48
CA ALA A 112 -25.76 -6.78 11.11
C ALA A 112 -24.50 -6.44 10.31
N GLY A 113 -24.63 -6.02 9.05
CA GLY A 113 -23.64 -6.14 8.00
C GLY A 113 -22.85 -4.89 7.65
N GLU A 114 -23.31 -3.70 8.00
CA GLU A 114 -22.54 -2.50 7.73
C GLU A 114 -21.16 -2.54 8.42
N PRO A 115 -21.03 -2.97 9.67
CA PRO A 115 -19.73 -3.20 10.30
C PRO A 115 -18.94 -4.37 9.66
N VAL A 116 -19.63 -5.39 9.17
CA VAL A 116 -18.97 -6.56 8.53
C VAL A 116 -18.48 -6.23 7.14
N ILE A 117 -19.29 -5.49 6.34
CA ILE A 117 -18.89 -5.00 5.02
C ILE A 117 -17.73 -4.02 5.15
N ARG A 118 -17.80 -3.10 6.09
CA ARG A 118 -16.72 -2.14 6.37
C ARG A 118 -15.42 -2.86 6.74
N ARG A 119 -15.46 -3.84 7.64
CA ARG A 119 -14.30 -4.66 7.98
C ARG A 119 -13.79 -5.49 6.79
N GLY A 120 -14.69 -6.01 5.95
CA GLY A 120 -14.31 -6.73 4.73
C GLY A 120 -13.60 -5.84 3.72
N VAL A 121 -14.11 -4.63 3.50
CA VAL A 121 -13.49 -3.63 2.63
C VAL A 121 -12.16 -3.17 3.21
N ASP A 122 -12.10 -2.83 4.50
CA ASP A 122 -10.87 -2.43 5.18
C ASP A 122 -9.81 -3.55 5.09
N MET A 123 -10.23 -4.82 5.25
CA MET A 123 -9.33 -5.96 5.12
C MET A 123 -8.83 -6.15 3.69
N ALA A 124 -9.71 -6.04 2.68
CA ALA A 124 -9.33 -6.12 1.28
C ALA A 124 -8.39 -4.97 0.89
N MET A 125 -8.68 -3.75 1.36
CA MET A 125 -7.83 -2.57 1.18
C MET A 125 -6.45 -2.76 1.80
N ARG A 126 -6.41 -3.26 3.05
CA ARG A 126 -5.16 -3.58 3.74
C ARG A 126 -4.34 -4.62 2.97
N MET A 127 -4.98 -5.70 2.51
CA MET A 127 -4.32 -6.75 1.71
C MET A 127 -3.81 -6.23 0.37
N MET A 128 -4.52 -5.30 -0.29
CA MET A 128 -4.04 -4.63 -1.50
C MET A 128 -2.89 -3.67 -1.19
N GLY A 129 -3.02 -2.89 -0.13
CA GLY A 129 -1.98 -1.97 0.34
C GLY A 129 -0.68 -2.70 0.68
N GLU A 130 -0.77 -3.90 1.27
CA GLU A 130 0.37 -4.74 1.66
C GLU A 130 1.26 -5.19 0.48
N GLN A 131 0.76 -5.15 -0.75
CA GLN A 131 1.58 -5.40 -1.94
C GLN A 131 2.51 -4.22 -2.29
N PHE A 132 2.13 -3.02 -1.90
CA PHE A 132 2.85 -1.79 -2.22
C PHE A 132 3.53 -1.18 -1.00
N VAL A 133 2.97 -1.42 0.18
CA VAL A 133 3.45 -0.87 1.45
C VAL A 133 3.70 -2.00 2.43
N THR A 134 4.94 -2.18 2.82
CA THR A 134 5.37 -3.27 3.70
C THR A 134 4.81 -3.12 5.12
N GLY A 135 4.45 -1.91 5.57
CA GLY A 135 3.84 -1.64 6.86
C GLY A 135 3.45 -0.18 7.01
N GLU A 136 2.48 0.10 7.87
CA GLU A 136 2.07 1.46 8.22
C GLU A 136 3.08 2.13 9.16
N THR A 137 3.87 1.31 9.88
CA THR A 137 4.96 1.75 10.75
C THR A 137 6.24 1.02 10.42
N ILE A 138 7.39 1.61 10.80
CA ILE A 138 8.68 0.97 10.59
C ILE A 138 8.81 -0.36 11.34
N ASP A 139 8.23 -0.47 12.54
CA ASP A 139 8.25 -1.70 13.34
C ASP A 139 7.45 -2.82 12.66
N GLU A 140 6.31 -2.49 12.06
CA GLU A 140 5.51 -3.44 11.28
C GLU A 140 6.26 -3.89 10.03
N ALA A 141 6.87 -2.95 9.29
CA ALA A 141 7.67 -3.24 8.11
C ALA A 141 8.84 -4.17 8.44
N LEU A 142 9.59 -3.89 9.51
CA LEU A 142 10.67 -4.73 10.01
C LEU A 142 10.17 -6.13 10.40
N LYS A 143 9.03 -6.25 11.05
CA LYS A 143 8.44 -7.53 11.42
C LYS A 143 8.06 -8.36 10.19
N ARG A 144 7.46 -7.73 9.18
CA ARG A 144 7.05 -8.39 7.92
C ARG A 144 8.23 -8.79 7.04
N ALA A 145 9.34 -8.05 7.11
CA ALA A 145 10.55 -8.36 6.34
C ALA A 145 11.25 -9.65 6.81
N ARG A 146 11.18 -10.00 8.09
CA ARG A 146 11.94 -11.13 8.69
C ARG A 146 11.86 -12.47 7.94
N PRO A 147 10.67 -12.96 7.50
CA PRO A 147 10.58 -14.24 6.78
C PRO A 147 11.32 -14.22 5.45
N LEU A 148 11.36 -13.08 4.76
CA LEU A 148 12.07 -12.93 3.50
C LEU A 148 13.56 -12.67 3.72
N GLU A 149 13.94 -11.93 4.76
CA GLU A 149 15.35 -11.80 5.19
C GLU A 149 15.96 -13.17 5.46
N ALA A 150 15.24 -14.07 6.14
CA ALA A 150 15.68 -15.46 6.38
C ALA A 150 15.89 -16.25 5.07
N ARG A 151 15.26 -15.82 3.96
CA ARG A 151 15.44 -16.39 2.61
C ARG A 151 16.56 -15.72 1.82
N GLY A 152 17.25 -14.75 2.40
CA GLY A 152 18.36 -14.04 1.77
C GLY A 152 17.99 -12.69 1.13
N PHE A 153 16.76 -12.21 1.27
CA PHE A 153 16.40 -10.87 0.80
C PHE A 153 17.02 -9.79 1.70
N ARG A 154 17.33 -8.64 1.11
CA ARG A 154 17.83 -7.45 1.79
C ARG A 154 16.88 -6.29 1.51
N TYR A 155 16.77 -5.40 2.47
CA TYR A 155 15.80 -4.29 2.43
C TYR A 155 16.50 -2.94 2.58
N SER A 156 16.10 -2.00 1.73
CA SER A 156 16.23 -0.56 1.97
C SER A 156 14.83 -0.03 2.22
N TYR A 157 14.58 0.47 3.42
CA TYR A 157 13.26 0.98 3.78
C TYR A 157 13.10 2.39 3.24
N ASP A 158 12.01 2.61 2.52
CA ASP A 158 11.61 3.90 1.98
C ASP A 158 10.28 4.32 2.64
N MET A 159 10.25 5.48 3.26
CA MET A 159 9.06 6.01 3.91
C MET A 159 8.22 6.80 2.91
N LEU A 160 6.91 6.57 2.94
CA LEU A 160 5.98 7.39 2.18
C LEU A 160 5.95 8.81 2.74
N GLY A 161 6.12 9.77 1.86
CA GLY A 161 6.13 11.20 2.18
C GLY A 161 7.30 11.89 1.50
N GLU A 162 6.96 12.90 0.70
CA GLU A 162 7.90 13.70 -0.08
C GLU A 162 7.33 15.11 -0.24
N ALA A 163 8.10 16.01 -0.83
CA ALA A 163 7.68 17.36 -1.15
C ALA A 163 7.04 18.09 0.04
N ALA A 164 7.78 18.27 1.14
CA ALA A 164 7.33 19.08 2.27
C ALA A 164 6.90 20.46 1.80
N THR A 165 5.69 20.89 2.14
CA THR A 165 5.18 22.20 1.73
C THR A 165 5.45 23.28 2.78
N THR A 166 5.62 22.89 4.03
CA THR A 166 5.88 23.78 5.16
C THR A 166 7.13 23.35 5.95
N ALA A 167 7.69 24.26 6.72
CA ALA A 167 8.76 23.94 7.68
C ALA A 167 8.30 22.93 8.76
N ALA A 168 7.04 22.97 9.14
CA ALA A 168 6.46 22.03 10.08
C ALA A 168 6.39 20.60 9.51
N ASP A 169 6.05 20.46 8.22
CA ASP A 169 6.09 19.16 7.51
C ASP A 169 7.51 18.63 7.43
N ALA A 170 8.46 19.46 7.01
CA ALA A 170 9.87 19.07 6.93
C ALA A 170 10.42 18.62 8.29
N ALA A 171 10.08 19.34 9.37
CA ALA A 171 10.48 18.95 10.73
C ALA A 171 9.81 17.66 11.21
N ARG A 172 8.58 17.37 10.76
CA ARG A 172 7.92 16.08 11.02
C ARG A 172 8.62 14.94 10.30
N TYR A 173 8.86 15.07 9.01
CA TYR A 173 9.57 14.05 8.20
C TYR A 173 11.00 13.81 8.71
N TYR A 174 11.69 14.85 9.16
CA TYR A 174 13.01 14.68 9.76
C TYR A 174 12.94 13.73 10.99
N ARG A 175 12.01 13.98 11.92
CA ARG A 175 11.82 13.11 13.10
C ARG A 175 11.41 11.70 12.72
N ASP A 176 10.59 11.56 11.68
CA ASP A 176 10.16 10.25 11.19
C ASP A 176 11.33 9.46 10.61
N TYR A 177 12.22 10.10 9.83
CA TYR A 177 13.47 9.50 9.36
C TYR A 177 14.42 9.14 10.51
N GLU A 178 14.60 10.02 11.46
CA GLU A 178 15.44 9.77 12.64
C GLU A 178 14.95 8.55 13.42
N ASN A 179 13.65 8.48 13.72
CA ASN A 179 13.02 7.35 14.40
C ASN A 179 13.17 6.04 13.59
N ALA A 180 12.98 6.11 12.28
CA ALA A 180 13.14 4.96 11.39
C ALA A 180 14.59 4.48 11.37
N ILE A 181 15.58 5.36 11.26
CA ILE A 181 17.01 5.01 11.29
C ILE A 181 17.35 4.30 12.61
N HIS A 182 16.86 4.80 13.74
CA HIS A 182 17.06 4.16 15.04
C HIS A 182 16.42 2.75 15.11
N ALA A 183 15.21 2.58 14.60
CA ALA A 183 14.53 1.27 14.57
C ALA A 183 15.25 0.27 13.65
N ILE A 184 15.62 0.70 12.44
CA ILE A 184 16.37 -0.09 11.46
C ILE A 184 17.75 -0.45 12.02
N GLY A 185 18.44 0.51 12.62
CA GLY A 185 19.76 0.32 13.21
C GLY A 185 19.77 -0.74 14.31
N ARG A 186 18.78 -0.71 15.21
CA ARG A 186 18.61 -1.78 16.21
C ARG A 186 18.31 -3.13 15.56
N ALA A 187 17.48 -3.18 14.53
CA ALA A 187 17.14 -4.41 13.82
C ALA A 187 18.29 -4.94 12.97
N ALA A 188 19.23 -4.10 12.54
CA ALA A 188 20.42 -4.49 11.80
C ALA A 188 21.35 -5.39 12.64
N ASN A 189 21.39 -5.19 13.95
CA ASN A 189 22.15 -6.02 14.89
C ASN A 189 23.61 -6.25 14.44
N GLY A 190 24.29 -5.18 14.00
CA GLY A 190 25.69 -5.22 13.59
C GLY A 190 26.01 -5.98 12.31
N ARG A 191 25.02 -6.27 11.46
CA ARG A 191 25.23 -6.99 10.19
C ARG A 191 25.99 -6.18 9.13
N GLY A 192 26.10 -4.87 9.33
CA GLY A 192 26.79 -3.98 8.41
C GLY A 192 25.95 -3.59 7.19
N VAL A 193 26.53 -2.70 6.38
CA VAL A 193 25.86 -2.03 5.25
C VAL A 193 25.36 -3.02 4.17
N TYR A 194 26.06 -4.13 3.96
CA TYR A 194 25.73 -5.08 2.89
C TYR A 194 24.76 -6.20 3.31
N GLU A 195 24.88 -6.66 4.55
CA GLU A 195 24.07 -7.78 5.06
C GLU A 195 22.88 -7.34 5.90
N GLY A 196 22.94 -6.11 6.43
CA GLY A 196 21.87 -5.49 7.19
C GLY A 196 20.87 -4.72 6.33
N PRO A 197 19.75 -4.30 6.93
CA PRO A 197 18.81 -3.38 6.32
C PRO A 197 19.40 -1.97 6.24
N GLY A 198 18.91 -1.18 5.28
CA GLY A 198 19.22 0.23 5.13
C GLY A 198 17.96 1.08 5.03
N ILE A 199 18.14 2.37 4.76
CA ILE A 199 17.07 3.35 4.58
C ILE A 199 17.31 4.18 3.31
N SER A 200 16.24 4.53 2.61
CA SER A 200 16.22 5.57 1.57
C SER A 200 15.53 6.81 2.10
N ILE A 201 16.09 7.98 1.84
CA ILE A 201 15.53 9.28 2.22
C ILE A 201 15.31 10.16 1.00
N LYS A 202 14.31 11.02 1.05
CA LYS A 202 13.98 12.02 0.04
C LYS A 202 14.33 13.41 0.54
N LEU A 203 15.13 14.14 -0.22
CA LEU A 203 15.57 15.49 0.18
C LEU A 203 14.43 16.50 0.16
N SER A 204 13.46 16.33 -0.75
CA SER A 204 12.25 17.16 -0.80
C SER A 204 11.35 17.02 0.44
N ALA A 205 11.41 15.90 1.16
CA ALA A 205 10.72 15.72 2.42
C ALA A 205 11.35 16.56 3.56
N LEU A 206 12.64 16.87 3.48
CA LEU A 206 13.42 17.54 4.53
C LEU A 206 13.52 19.05 4.37
N HIS A 207 13.03 19.61 3.25
CA HIS A 207 13.13 21.05 3.00
C HIS A 207 11.97 21.56 2.13
N PRO A 208 11.17 22.56 2.61
CA PRO A 208 9.96 23.02 1.90
C PRO A 208 10.23 23.83 0.64
N ARG A 209 11.49 24.14 0.35
CA ARG A 209 11.94 24.87 -0.84
C ARG A 209 13.09 24.13 -1.52
N TYR A 210 13.01 22.81 -1.58
CA TYR A 210 14.00 21.98 -2.27
C TYR A 210 13.88 22.18 -3.78
N SER A 211 14.65 23.16 -4.29
CA SER A 211 14.71 23.50 -5.70
C SER A 211 16.04 24.13 -6.08
N ARG A 212 16.42 24.00 -7.35
CA ARG A 212 17.63 24.61 -7.89
C ARG A 212 17.69 26.14 -7.69
N ALA A 213 16.56 26.82 -7.80
CA ALA A 213 16.45 28.27 -7.60
C ALA A 213 16.81 28.70 -6.17
N GLN A 214 16.70 27.81 -5.19
CA GLN A 214 16.99 28.06 -3.78
C GLN A 214 18.28 27.37 -3.31
N ALA A 215 19.19 27.02 -4.22
CA ALA A 215 20.37 26.21 -3.93
C ALA A 215 21.19 26.71 -2.73
N GLY A 216 21.45 28.04 -2.63
CA GLY A 216 22.20 28.62 -1.51
C GLY A 216 21.52 28.37 -0.16
N ARG A 217 20.20 28.53 -0.10
CA ARG A 217 19.40 28.28 1.09
C ARG A 217 19.32 26.79 1.42
N VAL A 218 19.10 25.95 0.42
CA VAL A 218 19.09 24.48 0.57
C VAL A 218 20.42 24.00 1.15
N MET A 219 21.54 24.46 0.64
CA MET A 219 22.86 24.06 1.15
C MET A 219 23.10 24.49 2.59
N SER A 220 22.61 25.65 3.00
CA SER A 220 22.80 26.11 4.39
C SER A 220 21.84 25.49 5.39
N GLU A 221 20.60 25.18 4.99
CA GLU A 221 19.54 24.68 5.88
C GLU A 221 19.39 23.15 5.84
N LEU A 222 19.46 22.51 4.66
CA LEU A 222 19.24 21.08 4.50
C LEU A 222 20.50 20.23 4.74
N LEU A 223 21.67 20.68 4.27
CA LEU A 223 22.90 19.89 4.41
C LEU A 223 23.23 19.48 5.85
N PRO A 224 23.09 20.35 6.87
CA PRO A 224 23.29 19.94 8.27
C PRO A 224 22.35 18.80 8.70
N LEU A 225 21.06 18.85 8.33
CA LEU A 225 20.07 17.83 8.67
C LEU A 225 20.40 16.48 8.03
N VAL A 226 20.74 16.48 6.75
CA VAL A 226 21.16 15.24 6.05
C VAL A 226 22.43 14.67 6.66
N ARG A 227 23.39 15.52 7.04
CA ARG A 227 24.60 15.08 7.73
C ARG A 227 24.30 14.41 9.07
N GLU A 228 23.38 14.95 9.85
CA GLU A 228 22.97 14.36 11.14
C GLU A 228 22.34 12.99 10.92
N LEU A 229 21.38 12.84 10.00
CA LEU A 229 20.78 11.53 9.68
C LEU A 229 21.85 10.53 9.20
N ALA A 230 22.79 10.96 8.37
CA ALA A 230 23.88 10.11 7.91
C ALA A 230 24.81 9.66 9.03
N LEU A 231 25.09 10.53 10.01
CA LEU A 231 25.91 10.19 11.18
C LEU A 231 25.17 9.21 12.09
N ILE A 232 23.86 9.34 12.27
CA ILE A 232 23.05 8.36 13.03
C ILE A 232 23.08 7.01 12.31
N ALA A 233 22.83 6.95 10.99
CA ALA A 233 22.91 5.72 10.22
C ALA A 233 24.30 5.06 10.31
N LYS A 234 25.36 5.86 10.19
CA LYS A 234 26.75 5.42 10.36
C LYS A 234 27.00 4.83 11.74
N SER A 235 26.43 5.37 12.81
CA SER A 235 26.63 4.85 14.17
C SER A 235 26.07 3.44 14.35
N TYR A 236 25.09 3.03 13.51
CA TYR A 236 24.52 1.69 13.47
C TYR A 236 25.15 0.79 12.38
N ASP A 237 26.09 1.32 11.59
CA ASP A 237 26.67 0.63 10.43
C ASP A 237 25.59 0.13 9.44
N ILE A 238 24.60 0.98 9.14
CA ILE A 238 23.55 0.73 8.15
C ILE A 238 23.67 1.62 6.93
N GLY A 239 23.20 1.16 5.77
CA GLY A 239 23.17 1.92 4.54
C GLY A 239 22.13 3.04 4.59
N LEU A 240 22.50 4.23 4.10
CA LEU A 240 21.59 5.33 3.84
C LEU A 240 21.73 5.73 2.39
N ASN A 241 20.63 5.65 1.63
CA ASN A 241 20.52 6.09 0.26
C ASN A 241 19.77 7.43 0.21
N ILE A 242 20.14 8.26 -0.74
CA ILE A 242 19.38 9.45 -1.12
C ILE A 242 18.72 9.12 -2.44
N ASP A 243 17.37 9.15 -2.45
CA ASP A 243 16.61 8.88 -3.66
C ASP A 243 16.80 10.01 -4.66
N ALA A 244 16.87 9.66 -5.94
CA ALA A 244 16.86 10.62 -7.02
C ALA A 244 15.44 11.20 -7.16
N GLU A 245 15.36 12.52 -7.13
CA GLU A 245 14.11 13.28 -7.28
C GLU A 245 14.27 14.29 -8.43
N GLU A 246 13.16 14.71 -9.05
CA GLU A 246 13.14 15.69 -10.15
C GLU A 246 13.58 17.10 -9.71
#